data_81dd484e1a278f5dfaa6c10a1b5cda6e
#
_entry.id   81dd484e1a278f5dfaa6c10a1b5cda6e
#
_cell.length_a   1.000
_cell.length_b   1.000
_cell.length_c   1.000
_cell.angle_alpha   90.00
_cell.angle_beta   90.00
_cell.angle_gamma   90.00
#
_symmetry.space_group_name_H-M   'P 1'
#
loop_
_entity.id
_entity.type
_entity.pdbx_description
1 polymer ?
#
loop_
_entity_poly.entity_id
_entity_poly.type
_entity_poly.pdbx_seq_one_letter_code
_entity_poly.pdbx_strand_id
1 'polypeptide(L)'
;MAKGHRSQIKRERNANKDTRPSAKLSYARVSVQKACFVLDAIRGKDVQSAIGILTYNPRYASSVILKLLNSAVANAENNNNMDVSKLYIAECFANAAHISHLTCQFPFQMRLWQPSHGFCHM
;
A
#
# COMPACT_ATOMS: atom_id res chain seq x y z
N MET A 1 -10.17 11.90 -37.69
CA MET A 1 -9.80 10.49 -37.54
C MET A 1 -9.03 10.27 -36.24
N ALA A 2 -9.70 9.79 -35.20
CA ALA A 2 -9.10 9.65 -33.86
C ALA A 2 -8.65 8.21 -33.56
N LYS A 3 -8.11 7.49 -34.54
CA LYS A 3 -7.82 6.05 -34.43
C LYS A 3 -6.54 5.67 -33.69
N GLY A 4 -5.66 6.61 -33.34
CA GLY A 4 -4.39 6.27 -32.68
C GLY A 4 -4.39 6.51 -31.16
N HIS A 5 -5.23 7.38 -30.68
CA HIS A 5 -5.10 7.98 -29.36
C HIS A 5 -5.33 7.01 -28.18
N ARG A 6 -6.34 6.15 -28.23
CA ARG A 6 -6.61 5.20 -27.13
C ARG A 6 -5.54 4.12 -26.95
N SER A 7 -5.00 3.59 -28.03
CA SER A 7 -3.97 2.57 -27.97
C SER A 7 -2.62 3.14 -27.52
N GLN A 8 -2.30 4.37 -27.92
CA GLN A 8 -1.10 5.07 -27.49
C GLN A 8 -1.17 5.39 -26.00
N ILE A 9 -2.25 5.99 -25.51
CA ILE A 9 -2.45 6.26 -24.07
C ILE A 9 -2.36 4.97 -23.22
N LYS A 10 -2.92 3.87 -23.73
CA LYS A 10 -2.83 2.58 -23.02
C LYS A 10 -1.40 2.05 -22.97
N ARG A 11 -0.62 2.20 -24.05
CA ARG A 11 0.81 1.82 -24.09
C ARG A 11 1.63 2.68 -23.13
N GLU A 12 1.41 4.00 -23.13
CA GLU A 12 2.07 4.93 -22.24
C GLU A 12 1.75 4.65 -20.76
N ARG A 13 0.47 4.37 -20.43
CA ARG A 13 0.07 3.96 -19.07
C ARG A 13 0.72 2.65 -18.65
N ASN A 14 0.82 1.68 -19.57
CA ASN A 14 1.44 0.41 -19.25
C ASN A 14 2.97 0.53 -19.12
N ALA A 15 3.61 1.39 -19.92
CA ALA A 15 5.04 1.68 -19.80
C ALA A 15 5.38 2.40 -18.49
N ASN A 16 4.50 3.31 -18.05
CA ASN A 16 4.65 4.07 -16.80
C ASN A 16 4.00 3.39 -15.59
N LYS A 17 3.60 2.13 -15.71
CA LYS A 17 2.98 1.40 -14.60
C LYS A 17 4.01 1.17 -13.51
N ASP A 18 3.65 1.58 -12.30
CA ASP A 18 4.46 1.34 -11.11
C ASP A 18 4.57 -0.17 -10.85
N THR A 19 5.79 -0.68 -10.85
CA THR A 19 6.10 -2.09 -10.62
C THR A 19 6.37 -2.42 -9.16
N ARG A 20 6.35 -1.40 -8.26
CA ARG A 20 6.54 -1.61 -6.83
C ARG A 20 5.46 -2.53 -6.26
N PRO A 21 5.83 -3.48 -5.37
CA PRO A 21 4.85 -4.35 -4.74
C PRO A 21 3.85 -3.53 -3.94
N SER A 22 2.60 -3.81 -4.14
CA SER A 22 1.53 -3.08 -3.49
C SER A 22 0.36 -3.99 -3.13
N ALA A 23 -0.38 -3.62 -2.10
CA ALA A 23 -1.65 -4.23 -1.76
C ALA A 23 -2.72 -3.15 -1.61
N LYS A 24 -3.92 -3.46 -2.05
CA LYS A 24 -5.09 -2.58 -1.98
C LYS A 24 -6.26 -3.33 -1.38
N LEU A 25 -6.84 -2.75 -0.36
CA LEU A 25 -8.08 -3.22 0.24
C LEU A 25 -9.20 -2.25 -0.12
N SER A 26 -10.26 -2.75 -0.75
CA SER A 26 -11.47 -2.00 -1.04
C SER A 26 -12.58 -2.42 -0.06
N TYR A 27 -13.50 -1.53 0.21
CA TYR A 27 -14.67 -1.80 1.05
C TYR A 27 -14.36 -2.14 2.52
N ALA A 28 -13.31 -1.58 3.09
CA ALA A 28 -13.01 -1.74 4.50
C ALA A 28 -14.02 -0.97 5.38
N ARG A 29 -14.60 -1.64 6.37
CA ARG A 29 -15.55 -1.05 7.32
C ARG A 29 -14.81 -0.37 8.49
N VAL A 30 -14.00 0.62 8.18
CA VAL A 30 -13.19 1.37 9.16
C VAL A 30 -13.31 2.86 8.84
N SER A 31 -13.39 3.72 9.85
CA SER A 31 -13.32 5.17 9.64
C SER A 31 -11.96 5.58 9.10
N VAL A 32 -11.92 6.45 8.08
CA VAL A 32 -10.68 6.98 7.49
C VAL A 32 -9.77 7.59 8.54
N GLN A 33 -10.31 8.45 9.40
CA GLN A 33 -9.54 9.12 10.45
C GLN A 33 -8.85 8.11 11.38
N LYS A 34 -9.59 7.08 11.84
CA LYS A 34 -9.04 6.02 12.69
C LYS A 34 -7.95 5.21 11.99
N ALA A 35 -8.11 4.99 10.68
CA ALA A 35 -7.11 4.30 9.87
C ALA A 35 -5.88 5.18 9.64
N CYS A 36 -6.04 6.47 9.32
CA CYS A 36 -4.92 7.39 9.13
C CYS A 36 -4.02 7.46 10.35
N PHE A 37 -4.58 7.52 11.56
CA PHE A 37 -3.78 7.47 12.80
C PHE A 37 -2.85 6.26 12.88
N VAL A 38 -3.33 5.09 12.46
CA VAL A 38 -2.53 3.87 12.49
C VAL A 38 -1.51 3.87 11.34
N LEU A 39 -1.90 4.35 10.15
CA LEU A 39 -1.03 4.44 8.99
C LEU A 39 0.13 5.42 9.23
N ASP A 40 -0.13 6.56 9.87
CA ASP A 40 0.91 7.55 10.19
C ASP A 40 1.97 6.98 11.16
N ALA A 41 1.56 6.07 12.05
CA ALA A 41 2.48 5.40 12.97
C ALA A 41 3.45 4.42 12.28
N ILE A 42 3.08 3.87 11.13
CA ILE A 42 3.88 2.86 10.41
C ILE A 42 4.54 3.40 9.12
N ARG A 43 4.17 4.60 8.68
CA ARG A 43 4.74 5.19 7.47
C ARG A 43 6.25 5.36 7.58
N GLY A 44 6.98 4.94 6.54
CA GLY A 44 8.44 5.04 6.47
C GLY A 44 9.20 4.07 7.38
N LYS A 45 8.52 3.14 8.04
CA LYS A 45 9.14 2.13 8.91
C LYS A 45 9.41 0.83 8.15
N ASP A 46 10.36 0.06 8.67
CA ASP A 46 10.64 -1.30 8.21
C ASP A 46 9.42 -2.19 8.44
N VAL A 47 9.23 -3.16 7.57
CA VAL A 47 8.08 -4.08 7.64
C VAL A 47 8.02 -4.81 8.97
N GLN A 48 9.15 -5.29 9.50
CA GLN A 48 9.18 -6.00 10.79
C GLN A 48 8.74 -5.11 11.96
N SER A 49 9.27 -3.88 12.00
CA SER A 49 8.87 -2.89 13.00
C SER A 49 7.40 -2.52 12.89
N ALA A 50 6.88 -2.38 11.66
CA ALA A 50 5.47 -2.08 11.42
C ALA A 50 4.55 -3.21 11.88
N ILE A 51 4.92 -4.47 11.64
CA ILE A 51 4.16 -5.64 12.13
C ILE A 51 4.10 -5.62 13.66
N GLY A 52 5.23 -5.35 14.34
CA GLY A 52 5.27 -5.22 15.79
C GLY A 52 4.30 -4.14 16.30
N ILE A 53 4.37 -2.93 15.73
CA ILE A 53 3.48 -1.81 16.11
C ILE A 53 2.01 -2.17 15.91
N LEU A 54 1.66 -2.80 14.77
CA LEU A 54 0.28 -3.16 14.45
C LEU A 54 -0.26 -4.28 15.36
N THR A 55 0.59 -5.21 15.78
CA THR A 55 0.21 -6.33 16.65
C THR A 55 -0.12 -5.84 18.07
N TYR A 56 0.67 -4.92 18.61
CA TYR A 56 0.46 -4.39 19.95
C TYR A 56 -0.59 -3.27 20.02
N ASN A 57 -1.03 -2.73 18.91
CA ASN A 57 -2.01 -1.66 18.89
C ASN A 57 -3.44 -2.23 19.03
N PRO A 58 -4.21 -1.89 20.09
CA PRO A 58 -5.53 -2.45 20.36
C PRO A 58 -6.64 -1.96 19.41
N ARG A 59 -6.34 -1.06 18.49
CA ARG A 59 -7.34 -0.49 17.60
C ARG A 59 -7.77 -1.49 16.52
N TYR A 60 -9.06 -1.58 16.26
CA TYR A 60 -9.61 -2.44 15.20
C TYR A 60 -8.96 -2.19 13.81
N ALA A 61 -8.67 -0.93 13.49
CA ALA A 61 -7.97 -0.57 12.25
C ALA A 61 -6.62 -1.29 12.10
N SER A 62 -5.90 -1.53 13.20
CA SER A 62 -4.59 -2.19 13.17
C SER A 62 -4.68 -3.63 12.68
N SER A 63 -5.69 -4.38 13.09
CA SER A 63 -5.88 -5.77 12.65
C SER A 63 -6.17 -5.87 11.14
N VAL A 64 -6.91 -4.90 10.61
CA VAL A 64 -7.22 -4.84 9.16
C VAL A 64 -5.97 -4.46 8.37
N ILE A 65 -5.22 -3.44 8.85
CA ILE A 65 -3.99 -2.97 8.20
C ILE A 65 -2.90 -4.05 8.27
N LEU A 66 -2.81 -4.82 9.36
CA LEU A 66 -1.88 -5.93 9.49
C LEU A 66 -2.09 -6.98 8.39
N LYS A 67 -3.35 -7.36 8.14
CA LYS A 67 -3.68 -8.30 7.05
C LYS A 67 -3.28 -7.75 5.68
N LEU A 68 -3.49 -6.46 5.46
CA LEU A 68 -3.10 -5.80 4.21
C LEU A 68 -1.58 -5.76 4.05
N LEU A 69 -0.84 -5.47 5.14
CA LEU A 69 0.62 -5.46 5.14
C LEU A 69 1.17 -6.86 4.80
N ASN A 70 0.64 -7.91 5.43
CA ASN A 70 1.05 -9.28 5.13
C ASN A 70 0.77 -9.65 3.66
N SER A 71 -0.34 -9.20 3.09
CA SER A 71 -0.62 -9.39 1.67
C SER A 71 0.37 -8.63 0.77
N ALA A 72 0.77 -7.42 1.14
CA ALA A 72 1.77 -6.66 0.40
C ALA A 72 3.15 -7.32 0.45
N VAL A 73 3.54 -7.87 1.61
CA VAL A 73 4.79 -8.62 1.79
C VAL A 73 4.79 -9.88 0.92
N ALA A 74 3.71 -10.65 0.95
CA ALA A 74 3.57 -11.84 0.10
C ALA A 74 3.63 -11.49 -1.40
N ASN A 75 3.06 -10.36 -1.81
CA ASN A 75 3.19 -9.88 -3.19
C ASN A 75 4.63 -9.49 -3.54
N ALA A 76 5.38 -8.90 -2.61
CA ALA A 76 6.78 -8.54 -2.81
C ALA A 76 7.66 -9.80 -2.97
N GLU A 77 7.43 -10.80 -2.15
CA GLU A 77 8.17 -12.06 -2.15
C GLU A 77 7.85 -12.89 -3.40
N ASN A 78 6.57 -13.15 -3.66
CA ASN A 78 6.16 -14.07 -4.72
C ASN A 78 6.26 -13.47 -6.13
N ASN A 79 5.96 -12.19 -6.31
CA ASN A 79 5.90 -11.58 -7.64
C ASN A 79 7.22 -10.90 -8.02
N ASN A 80 7.93 -10.34 -7.06
CA ASN A 80 9.13 -9.54 -7.31
C ASN A 80 10.40 -10.16 -6.76
N ASN A 81 10.32 -11.32 -6.07
CA ASN A 81 11.45 -12.02 -5.45
C ASN A 81 12.31 -11.10 -4.58
N MET A 82 11.65 -10.24 -3.79
CA MET A 82 12.32 -9.26 -2.92
C MET A 82 12.59 -9.84 -1.54
N ASP A 83 13.72 -9.45 -0.94
CA ASP A 83 14.08 -9.84 0.43
C ASP A 83 13.19 -9.11 1.45
N VAL A 84 12.39 -9.85 2.19
CA VAL A 84 11.46 -9.30 3.20
C VAL A 84 12.18 -8.47 4.27
N SER A 85 13.43 -8.86 4.63
CA SER A 85 14.21 -8.18 5.67
C SER A 85 14.62 -6.75 5.30
N LYS A 86 14.63 -6.41 4.01
CA LYS A 86 15.04 -5.10 3.49
C LYS A 86 13.87 -4.23 3.07
N LEU A 87 12.65 -4.74 3.22
CA LEU A 87 11.45 -4.00 2.82
C LEU A 87 11.08 -2.94 3.84
N TYR A 88 10.70 -1.78 3.36
CA TYR A 88 10.10 -0.72 4.16
C TYR A 88 8.82 -0.17 3.51
N ILE A 89 7.98 0.46 4.31
CA ILE A 89 6.71 1.05 3.87
C ILE A 89 7.00 2.42 3.26
N ALA A 90 7.02 2.49 1.93
CA ALA A 90 7.26 3.74 1.22
C ALA A 90 6.02 4.64 1.25
N GLU A 91 4.88 4.10 0.90
CA GLU A 91 3.62 4.85 0.82
C GLU A 91 2.49 4.06 1.46
N CYS A 92 1.71 4.71 2.28
CA CYS A 92 0.47 4.16 2.83
C CYS A 92 -0.56 5.28 2.97
N PHE A 93 -1.75 5.05 2.47
CA PHE A 93 -2.84 6.01 2.55
C PHE A 93 -4.21 5.33 2.56
N ALA A 94 -5.17 6.04 3.09
CA ALA A 94 -6.57 5.64 3.10
C ALA A 94 -7.40 6.78 2.51
N ASN A 95 -8.18 6.49 1.49
CA ASN A 95 -9.06 7.45 0.84
C ASN A 95 -10.51 7.18 1.19
N ALA A 96 -11.31 8.25 1.34
CA ALA A 96 -12.75 8.13 1.45
C ALA A 96 -13.30 7.65 0.10
N ALA A 97 -14.12 6.59 0.12
CA ALA A 97 -14.92 6.22 -1.03
C ALA A 97 -16.26 6.98 -1.00
N HIS A 98 -16.97 6.94 -2.11
CA HIS A 98 -18.32 7.52 -2.22
C HIS A 98 -19.21 6.98 -1.09
N ILE A 99 -19.79 7.88 -0.32
CA ILE A 99 -20.72 7.56 0.76
C ILE A 99 -22.05 7.16 0.09
N SER A 100 -22.25 5.88 -0.15
CA SER A 100 -23.61 5.37 -0.30
C SER A 100 -24.25 5.32 1.09
N HIS A 101 -25.47 5.73 1.22
CA HIS A 101 -26.22 6.07 2.44
C HIS A 101 -26.16 5.05 3.61
N LEU A 102 -25.49 3.91 3.48
CA LEU A 102 -25.48 2.79 4.46
C LEU A 102 -24.11 2.19 4.79
N THR A 103 -23.05 2.44 4.02
CA THR A 103 -21.72 1.84 4.33
C THR A 103 -20.59 2.75 3.86
N CYS A 104 -19.82 3.29 4.79
CA CYS A 104 -18.53 3.90 4.48
C CYS A 104 -17.57 2.81 4.02
N GLN A 105 -17.26 2.81 2.73
CA GLN A 105 -16.31 1.84 2.13
C GLN A 105 -15.06 2.60 1.70
N PHE A 106 -13.92 2.27 2.28
CA PHE A 106 -12.66 2.98 2.03
C PHE A 106 -11.65 2.09 1.33
N PRO A 107 -11.02 2.55 0.23
CA PRO A 107 -9.85 1.89 -0.30
C PRO A 107 -8.61 2.23 0.54
N PHE A 108 -7.95 1.20 1.04
CA PHE A 108 -6.59 1.28 1.58
C PHE A 108 -5.60 0.90 0.51
N GLN A 109 -4.51 1.61 0.40
CA GLN A 109 -3.39 1.22 -0.45
C GLN A 109 -2.09 1.31 0.32
N MET A 110 -1.26 0.29 0.14
CA MET A 110 0.07 0.21 0.72
C MET A 110 1.05 -0.18 -0.36
N ARG A 111 2.18 0.51 -0.42
CA ARG A 111 3.30 0.20 -1.31
C ARG A 111 4.55 -0.01 -0.50
N LEU A 112 5.25 -1.07 -0.82
CA LEU A 112 6.52 -1.42 -0.22
C LEU A 112 7.66 -1.04 -1.16
N TRP A 113 8.82 -0.75 -0.59
CA TRP A 113 10.04 -0.44 -1.32
C TRP A 113 11.21 -1.17 -0.71
N GLN A 114 12.12 -1.61 -1.55
CA GLN A 114 13.42 -2.14 -1.15
C GLN A 114 14.48 -1.20 -1.66
N PRO A 115 15.36 -0.65 -0.81
CA PRO A 115 16.47 0.17 -1.28
C PRO A 115 17.41 -0.72 -2.11
N SER A 116 17.54 -0.42 -3.39
CA SER A 116 18.58 -1.00 -4.22
C SER A 116 19.94 -0.55 -3.69
N HIS A 117 20.85 -1.47 -3.46
CA HIS A 117 22.24 -1.15 -3.12
C HIS A 117 22.84 -0.26 -4.20
N GLY A 118 23.07 1.00 -3.90
CA GLY A 118 23.84 1.92 -4.72
C GLY A 118 23.16 3.25 -4.98
N PHE A 119 23.03 4.09 -3.99
CA PHE A 119 23.25 5.53 -4.13
C PHE A 119 23.45 6.13 -2.72
N CYS A 120 24.66 6.01 -2.18
CA CYS A 120 25.15 6.98 -1.22
C CYS A 120 25.37 8.29 -2.00
N HIS A 121 24.51 9.28 -1.85
CA HIS A 121 24.90 10.64 -2.07
C HIS A 121 25.48 11.20 -0.77
N MET A 122 26.82 11.36 -0.80
CA MET A 122 27.47 12.33 0.05
C MET A 122 26.84 13.70 -0.13
#